data_27e768e26ca498b8e8713040dd5b8847
#
_entry.id   27e768e26ca498b8e8713040dd5b8847
#
_cell.length_a   1.000
_cell.length_b   1.000
_cell.length_c   1.000
_cell.angle_alpha   90.00
_cell.angle_beta   90.00
_cell.angle_gamma   90.00
#
_symmetry.space_group_name_H-M   'P 1'
#
loop_
_entity.id
_entity.type
_entity.pdbx_description
1 polymer ?
#
loop_
_entity_poly.entity_id
_entity_poly.type
_entity_poly.pdbx_seq_one_letter_code
_entity_poly.pdbx_strand_id
1 'polypeptide(L)'
;MKFFHLSMILLLIGGCSAGNRSGEMDNAGLLVPETIDDGVWGTKGYQGLLGIQKEFDVKVYYKEGMKNDASVRQAIDDFEKEDVNLVFGHGSEYSSIFNEVASEHKDMHLVSFNGDATQKNTTSLTFKGYAMGFFGGMTAASQTKTDRLGIIAAFSWQPEVQGFIDGARYQNSEAEVLVDYTGHWDHAEVALERLDGLLDQDVDVVYPAGDGYNVAIIEKLKESGRYAIGYVSDQSDLGESTVLTSTVQHADKLYELIAGKYTAGELESGNLEFDFQDGVISMGEFSPVIPDGFKSEMNQHIKAYVDTGKLPNGKEPPL
;
A
#
# COMPACT_ATOMS: atom_id res chain seq x y z
N MET A 1 -71.58 -9.01 -44.84
CA MET A 1 -70.13 -8.83 -44.84
C MET A 1 -69.71 -8.77 -43.41
N LYS A 2 -69.11 -9.88 -42.90
CA LYS A 2 -68.53 -9.97 -41.50
C LYS A 2 -67.05 -9.83 -41.63
N PHE A 3 -66.49 -8.77 -41.06
CA PHE A 3 -65.02 -8.61 -40.91
C PHE A 3 -64.53 -9.39 -39.69
N PHE A 4 -63.62 -10.35 -39.94
CA PHE A 4 -62.85 -11.06 -38.93
C PHE A 4 -61.63 -10.26 -38.61
N HIS A 5 -61.48 -9.79 -37.35
CA HIS A 5 -60.24 -9.18 -36.88
C HIS A 5 -59.38 -10.30 -36.28
N LEU A 6 -58.27 -10.55 -36.96
CA LEU A 6 -57.21 -11.47 -36.47
C LEU A 6 -56.26 -10.69 -35.57
N SER A 7 -56.40 -10.87 -34.28
CA SER A 7 -55.47 -10.31 -33.29
C SER A 7 -54.19 -11.18 -33.24
N MET A 8 -53.11 -10.59 -33.74
CA MET A 8 -51.76 -11.18 -33.68
C MET A 8 -51.15 -10.86 -32.32
N ILE A 9 -51.08 -11.87 -31.44
CA ILE A 9 -50.39 -11.81 -30.15
C ILE A 9 -48.89 -11.94 -30.41
N LEU A 10 -48.15 -10.84 -30.26
CA LEU A 10 -46.70 -10.79 -30.29
C LEU A 10 -46.16 -11.30 -28.93
N LEU A 11 -45.70 -12.54 -28.86
CA LEU A 11 -44.92 -13.04 -27.70
C LEU A 11 -43.54 -12.38 -27.75
N LEU A 12 -43.30 -11.42 -26.86
CA LEU A 12 -41.98 -10.94 -26.53
C LEU A 12 -41.29 -12.03 -25.68
N ILE A 13 -40.46 -12.82 -26.34
CA ILE A 13 -39.49 -13.68 -25.66
C ILE A 13 -38.38 -12.76 -25.13
N GLY A 14 -38.48 -12.39 -23.87
CA GLY A 14 -37.38 -11.76 -23.16
C GLY A 14 -36.25 -12.77 -23.05
N GLY A 15 -35.29 -12.74 -23.95
CA GLY A 15 -34.04 -13.45 -23.82
C GLY A 15 -33.25 -12.81 -22.66
N CYS A 16 -33.14 -13.53 -21.55
CA CYS A 16 -32.06 -13.24 -20.59
C CYS A 16 -30.76 -13.49 -21.30
N SER A 17 -30.17 -12.46 -21.85
CA SER A 17 -28.77 -12.43 -22.23
C SER A 17 -27.99 -12.54 -20.93
N ALA A 18 -27.42 -13.71 -20.64
CA ALA A 18 -26.30 -13.84 -19.72
C ALA A 18 -25.10 -13.15 -20.40
N GLY A 19 -25.14 -11.82 -20.44
CA GLY A 19 -24.00 -11.00 -20.81
C GLY A 19 -23.02 -11.08 -19.65
N ASN A 20 -21.77 -11.32 -19.97
CA ASN A 20 -20.63 -11.12 -19.10
C ASN A 20 -20.83 -9.80 -18.33
N ARG A 21 -21.10 -9.86 -17.02
CA ARG A 21 -21.22 -8.70 -16.12
C ARG A 21 -19.84 -8.20 -15.72
N SER A 22 -18.97 -7.89 -16.70
CA SER A 22 -17.76 -7.16 -16.41
C SER A 22 -18.14 -5.75 -15.98
N GLY A 23 -17.85 -5.40 -14.71
CA GLY A 23 -18.06 -4.06 -14.18
C GLY A 23 -19.15 -3.88 -13.12
N GLU A 24 -19.95 -4.90 -12.78
CA GLU A 24 -20.86 -4.81 -11.62
C GLU A 24 -20.21 -5.52 -10.42
N MET A 25 -19.94 -4.78 -9.34
CA MET A 25 -19.46 -5.35 -8.08
C MET A 25 -20.66 -5.75 -7.23
N ASP A 26 -20.88 -7.07 -7.08
CA ASP A 26 -21.95 -7.59 -6.25
C ASP A 26 -21.58 -7.48 -4.76
N ASN A 27 -20.46 -8.04 -4.35
CA ASN A 27 -19.90 -7.95 -3.01
C ASN A 27 -18.36 -7.99 -3.07
N ALA A 28 -17.69 -7.48 -2.00
CA ALA A 28 -16.23 -7.51 -1.90
C ALA A 28 -15.74 -8.37 -0.74
N GLY A 29 -14.59 -9.00 -0.90
CA GLY A 29 -13.95 -9.87 0.08
C GLY A 29 -12.52 -9.47 0.41
N LEU A 30 -12.09 -9.76 1.64
CA LEU A 30 -10.74 -9.53 2.14
C LEU A 30 -10.18 -10.80 2.79
N LEU A 31 -8.98 -11.18 2.41
CA LEU A 31 -8.17 -12.20 3.07
C LEU A 31 -6.95 -11.54 3.70
N VAL A 32 -6.72 -11.81 4.98
CA VAL A 32 -5.52 -11.36 5.70
C VAL A 32 -4.78 -12.55 6.31
N PRO A 33 -3.43 -12.55 6.30
CA PRO A 33 -2.64 -13.67 6.81
C PRO A 33 -2.74 -13.80 8.34
N GLU A 34 -2.83 -12.68 9.04
CA GLU A 34 -2.90 -12.62 10.51
C GLU A 34 -4.29 -12.12 10.94
N THR A 35 -4.37 -10.95 11.53
CA THR A 35 -5.61 -10.33 12.01
C THR A 35 -5.83 -8.94 11.38
N ILE A 36 -7.09 -8.51 11.35
CA ILE A 36 -7.46 -7.13 10.96
C ILE A 36 -7.22 -6.11 12.08
N ASP A 37 -6.90 -6.57 13.29
CA ASP A 37 -6.69 -5.73 14.48
C ASP A 37 -5.19 -5.75 14.90
N ASP A 38 -4.29 -5.65 13.92
CA ASP A 38 -2.86 -5.59 14.14
C ASP A 38 -2.33 -4.15 14.35
N GLY A 39 -3.19 -3.15 14.14
CA GLY A 39 -2.85 -1.72 14.25
C GLY A 39 -2.02 -1.18 13.08
N VAL A 40 -1.68 -2.02 12.10
CA VAL A 40 -0.79 -1.71 10.99
C VAL A 40 -1.38 -2.18 9.65
N TRP A 41 -0.75 -3.13 8.96
CA TRP A 41 -1.11 -3.50 7.59
C TRP A 41 -2.50 -4.14 7.49
N GLY A 42 -2.83 -5.15 8.32
CA GLY A 42 -4.15 -5.79 8.31
C GLY A 42 -5.28 -4.82 8.63
N THR A 43 -5.06 -3.91 9.58
CA THR A 43 -6.02 -2.84 9.92
C THR A 43 -6.28 -1.91 8.72
N LYS A 44 -5.25 -1.57 7.91
CA LYS A 44 -5.41 -0.76 6.70
C LYS A 44 -6.23 -1.48 5.63
N GLY A 45 -5.99 -2.79 5.43
CA GLY A 45 -6.78 -3.60 4.51
C GLY A 45 -8.25 -3.63 4.90
N TYR A 46 -8.53 -3.80 6.19
CA TYR A 46 -9.91 -3.79 6.70
C TYR A 46 -10.59 -2.42 6.57
N GLN A 47 -9.86 -1.32 6.84
CA GLN A 47 -10.37 0.04 6.60
C GLN A 47 -10.70 0.26 5.13
N GLY A 48 -9.85 -0.20 4.21
CA GLY A 48 -10.12 -0.17 2.77
C GLY A 48 -11.38 -0.94 2.38
N LEU A 49 -11.56 -2.14 2.94
CA LEU A 49 -12.78 -2.93 2.73
C LEU A 49 -14.04 -2.20 3.21
N LEU A 50 -13.99 -1.55 4.39
CA LEU A 50 -15.09 -0.73 4.90
C LEU A 50 -15.33 0.52 4.05
N GLY A 51 -14.27 1.10 3.46
CA GLY A 51 -14.37 2.18 2.48
C GLY A 51 -15.15 1.74 1.24
N ILE A 52 -14.87 0.57 0.70
CA ILE A 52 -15.62 -0.04 -0.41
C ILE A 52 -17.10 -0.21 -0.03
N GLN A 53 -17.38 -0.78 1.14
CA GLN A 53 -18.78 -0.94 1.62
C GLN A 53 -19.54 0.37 1.61
N LYS A 54 -18.91 1.42 2.10
CA LYS A 54 -19.51 2.75 2.24
C LYS A 54 -19.72 3.45 0.90
N GLU A 55 -18.75 3.36 0.00
CA GLU A 55 -18.75 4.09 -1.27
C GLU A 55 -19.66 3.43 -2.31
N PHE A 56 -19.69 2.09 -2.35
CA PHE A 56 -20.40 1.33 -3.38
C PHE A 56 -21.70 0.69 -2.91
N ASP A 57 -22.06 0.82 -1.62
CA ASP A 57 -23.27 0.25 -1.01
C ASP A 57 -23.40 -1.28 -1.23
N VAL A 58 -22.28 -2.00 -1.13
CA VAL A 58 -22.19 -3.45 -1.27
C VAL A 58 -21.95 -4.13 0.07
N LYS A 59 -22.22 -5.43 0.19
CA LYS A 59 -21.79 -6.19 1.36
C LYS A 59 -20.30 -6.50 1.28
N VAL A 60 -19.68 -6.59 2.44
CA VAL A 60 -18.25 -6.95 2.53
C VAL A 60 -18.06 -8.12 3.48
N TYR A 61 -17.09 -8.96 3.15
CA TYR A 61 -16.74 -10.15 3.88
C TYR A 61 -15.23 -10.20 4.12
N TYR A 62 -14.80 -10.76 5.24
CA TYR A 62 -13.36 -10.93 5.49
C TYR A 62 -13.07 -12.27 6.17
N LYS A 63 -11.84 -12.74 6.00
CA LYS A 63 -11.31 -13.91 6.69
C LYS A 63 -9.88 -13.65 7.16
N GLU A 64 -9.61 -14.01 8.40
CA GLU A 64 -8.34 -13.88 9.10
C GLU A 64 -7.59 -15.21 9.15
N GLY A 65 -6.28 -15.17 9.38
CA GLY A 65 -5.45 -16.36 9.51
C GLY A 65 -5.25 -17.14 8.20
N MET A 66 -5.38 -16.48 7.06
CA MET A 66 -5.32 -17.10 5.73
C MET A 66 -3.86 -17.30 5.27
N LYS A 67 -3.11 -18.18 5.98
CA LYS A 67 -1.66 -18.37 5.82
C LYS A 67 -1.24 -19.50 4.87
N ASN A 68 -2.16 -20.30 4.39
CA ASN A 68 -1.86 -21.44 3.53
C ASN A 68 -2.89 -21.64 2.43
N ASP A 69 -2.48 -22.27 1.34
CA ASP A 69 -3.28 -22.44 0.13
C ASP A 69 -4.62 -23.11 0.37
N ALA A 70 -4.68 -24.10 1.27
CA ALA A 70 -5.93 -24.81 1.56
C ALA A 70 -6.98 -23.90 2.22
N SER A 71 -6.55 -23.06 3.17
CA SER A 71 -7.45 -22.09 3.82
C SER A 71 -7.89 -20.99 2.86
N VAL A 72 -6.99 -20.53 1.97
CA VAL A 72 -7.30 -19.52 0.96
C VAL A 72 -8.30 -20.07 -0.07
N ARG A 73 -8.08 -21.30 -0.61
CA ARG A 73 -9.05 -21.94 -1.53
C ARG A 73 -10.43 -22.06 -0.90
N GLN A 74 -10.52 -22.57 0.34
CA GLN A 74 -11.79 -22.69 1.05
C GLN A 74 -12.46 -21.33 1.25
N ALA A 75 -11.67 -20.28 1.53
CA ALA A 75 -12.19 -18.93 1.71
C ALA A 75 -12.77 -18.35 0.41
N ILE A 76 -12.12 -18.61 -0.74
CA ILE A 76 -12.61 -18.20 -2.06
C ILE A 76 -13.90 -18.93 -2.41
N ASP A 77 -13.98 -20.27 -2.18
CA ASP A 77 -15.20 -21.06 -2.36
C ASP A 77 -16.36 -20.54 -1.48
N ASP A 78 -16.07 -20.09 -0.26
CA ASP A 78 -17.06 -19.52 0.64
C ASP A 78 -17.52 -18.13 0.17
N PHE A 79 -16.60 -17.30 -0.31
CA PHE A 79 -16.90 -16.00 -0.89
C PHE A 79 -17.78 -16.09 -2.14
N GLU A 80 -17.54 -17.09 -3.00
CA GLU A 80 -18.38 -17.32 -4.17
C GLU A 80 -19.83 -17.61 -3.81
N LYS A 81 -20.10 -18.32 -2.70
CA LYS A 81 -21.46 -18.61 -2.21
C LYS A 81 -22.19 -17.37 -1.68
N GLU A 82 -21.44 -16.32 -1.34
CA GLU A 82 -21.93 -15.03 -0.86
C GLU A 82 -21.94 -13.97 -1.99
N ASP A 83 -21.85 -14.39 -3.26
CA ASP A 83 -21.81 -13.53 -4.44
C ASP A 83 -20.68 -12.49 -4.40
N VAL A 84 -19.54 -12.81 -3.76
CA VAL A 84 -18.35 -11.96 -3.77
C VAL A 84 -17.66 -12.10 -5.11
N ASN A 85 -17.47 -11.00 -5.83
CA ASN A 85 -16.83 -11.00 -7.13
C ASN A 85 -15.58 -10.10 -7.24
N LEU A 86 -15.24 -9.36 -6.19
CA LEU A 86 -13.95 -8.67 -6.04
C LEU A 86 -13.31 -9.09 -4.72
N VAL A 87 -12.16 -9.76 -4.79
CA VAL A 87 -11.45 -10.31 -3.61
C VAL A 87 -10.07 -9.68 -3.49
N PHE A 88 -9.75 -9.16 -2.32
CA PHE A 88 -8.43 -8.67 -1.97
C PHE A 88 -7.71 -9.69 -1.07
N GLY A 89 -6.55 -10.16 -1.50
CA GLY A 89 -5.56 -10.85 -0.67
C GLY A 89 -4.52 -9.83 -0.22
N HIS A 90 -4.54 -9.48 1.05
CA HIS A 90 -3.77 -8.35 1.59
C HIS A 90 -2.30 -8.73 1.87
N GLY A 91 -1.59 -9.11 0.81
CA GLY A 91 -0.18 -9.51 0.86
C GLY A 91 0.31 -10.16 -0.44
N SER A 92 1.62 -10.34 -0.54
CA SER A 92 2.26 -10.96 -1.70
C SER A 92 2.07 -12.48 -1.75
N GLU A 93 1.84 -13.11 -0.60
CA GLU A 93 1.59 -14.53 -0.43
C GLU A 93 0.35 -15.03 -1.18
N TYR A 94 -0.60 -14.13 -1.48
CA TYR A 94 -1.82 -14.49 -2.20
C TYR A 94 -1.62 -14.60 -3.72
N SER A 95 -0.59 -14.02 -4.29
CA SER A 95 -0.42 -13.96 -5.76
C SER A 95 -0.34 -15.34 -6.40
N SER A 96 0.42 -16.26 -5.83
CA SER A 96 0.59 -17.61 -6.38
C SER A 96 -0.75 -18.37 -6.40
N ILE A 97 -1.41 -18.45 -5.25
CA ILE A 97 -2.65 -19.18 -5.10
C ILE A 97 -3.79 -18.55 -5.92
N PHE A 98 -3.83 -17.22 -6.03
CA PHE A 98 -4.81 -16.52 -6.86
C PHE A 98 -4.64 -16.85 -8.34
N ASN A 99 -3.41 -16.91 -8.85
CA ASN A 99 -3.14 -17.35 -10.22
C ASN A 99 -3.57 -18.81 -10.46
N GLU A 100 -3.43 -19.68 -9.46
CA GLU A 100 -3.83 -21.09 -9.58
C GLU A 100 -5.35 -21.27 -9.66
N VAL A 101 -6.11 -20.57 -8.79
CA VAL A 101 -7.56 -20.73 -8.70
C VAL A 101 -8.35 -19.87 -9.70
N ALA A 102 -7.73 -18.87 -10.30
CA ALA A 102 -8.39 -17.88 -11.16
C ALA A 102 -9.23 -18.51 -12.29
N SER A 103 -8.76 -19.63 -12.87
CA SER A 103 -9.48 -20.31 -13.96
C SER A 103 -10.74 -21.05 -13.49
N GLU A 104 -10.84 -21.36 -12.20
CA GLU A 104 -11.98 -22.03 -11.56
C GLU A 104 -13.05 -21.02 -11.17
N HIS A 105 -12.65 -19.77 -10.79
CA HIS A 105 -13.50 -18.68 -10.32
C HIS A 105 -13.52 -17.50 -11.31
N LYS A 106 -14.04 -17.72 -12.52
CA LYS A 106 -13.97 -16.79 -13.66
C LYS A 106 -14.81 -15.50 -13.45
N ASP A 107 -15.82 -15.57 -12.61
CA ASP A 107 -16.69 -14.44 -12.29
C ASP A 107 -16.15 -13.60 -11.13
N MET A 108 -15.04 -14.01 -10.52
CA MET A 108 -14.33 -13.26 -9.48
C MET A 108 -13.08 -12.60 -10.06
N HIS A 109 -12.76 -11.40 -9.57
CA HIS A 109 -11.48 -10.75 -9.79
C HIS A 109 -10.66 -10.79 -8.50
N LEU A 110 -9.44 -11.31 -8.57
CA LEU A 110 -8.58 -11.57 -7.43
C LEU A 110 -7.41 -10.57 -7.42
N VAL A 111 -7.33 -9.77 -6.37
CA VAL A 111 -6.35 -8.67 -6.24
C VAL A 111 -5.38 -9.00 -5.11
N SER A 112 -4.08 -9.01 -5.40
CA SER A 112 -3.00 -9.21 -4.42
C SER A 112 -2.10 -7.99 -4.34
N PHE A 113 -1.12 -8.00 -3.42
CA PHE A 113 -0.12 -6.95 -3.28
C PHE A 113 1.29 -7.49 -3.49
N ASN A 114 2.16 -6.70 -4.12
CA ASN A 114 3.61 -6.94 -4.24
C ASN A 114 4.00 -8.33 -4.79
N GLY A 115 3.18 -8.93 -5.63
CA GLY A 115 3.43 -10.22 -6.26
C GLY A 115 3.20 -10.16 -7.77
N ASP A 116 3.15 -11.31 -8.43
CA ASP A 116 2.91 -11.41 -9.86
C ASP A 116 1.50 -11.90 -10.16
N ALA A 117 0.74 -11.12 -10.94
CA ALA A 117 -0.55 -11.50 -11.48
C ALA A 117 -0.42 -11.92 -12.94
N THR A 118 -0.82 -13.13 -13.28
CA THR A 118 -0.60 -13.73 -14.60
C THR A 118 -1.86 -14.20 -15.31
N GLN A 119 -3.00 -14.14 -14.63
CA GLN A 119 -4.28 -14.59 -15.18
C GLN A 119 -5.15 -13.38 -15.57
N LYS A 120 -6.19 -13.63 -16.38
CA LYS A 120 -7.07 -12.58 -16.93
C LYS A 120 -7.95 -11.90 -15.88
N ASN A 121 -8.13 -12.52 -14.73
CA ASN A 121 -8.91 -12.05 -13.60
C ASN A 121 -8.06 -11.97 -12.32
N THR A 122 -6.75 -11.73 -12.46
CA THR A 122 -5.86 -11.42 -11.35
C THR A 122 -5.16 -10.08 -11.57
N THR A 123 -5.00 -9.33 -10.49
CA THR A 123 -4.24 -8.07 -10.46
C THR A 123 -3.33 -8.06 -9.23
N SER A 124 -2.10 -7.61 -9.39
CA SER A 124 -1.20 -7.35 -8.27
C SER A 124 -0.93 -5.86 -8.18
N LEU A 125 -1.06 -5.29 -6.98
CA LEU A 125 -0.88 -3.87 -6.70
C LEU A 125 0.47 -3.64 -6.05
N THR A 126 1.21 -2.65 -6.52
CA THR A 126 2.50 -2.26 -5.93
C THR A 126 2.54 -0.76 -5.71
N PHE A 127 2.99 -0.34 -4.51
CA PHE A 127 3.30 1.06 -4.24
C PHE A 127 4.72 1.38 -4.74
N LYS A 128 4.86 2.44 -5.54
CA LYS A 128 6.18 2.93 -6.00
C LYS A 128 6.90 3.68 -4.89
N GLY A 129 7.53 2.93 -4.01
CA GLY A 129 8.11 3.44 -2.77
C GLY A 129 9.32 4.38 -2.94
N TYR A 130 9.99 4.39 -4.11
CA TYR A 130 11.24 5.14 -4.28
C TYR A 130 11.09 6.64 -3.97
N ALA A 131 10.04 7.29 -4.50
CA ALA A 131 9.86 8.73 -4.31
C ALA A 131 9.55 9.09 -2.85
N MET A 132 8.73 8.29 -2.14
CA MET A 132 8.49 8.55 -0.72
C MET A 132 9.76 8.38 0.12
N GLY A 133 10.59 7.38 -0.20
CA GLY A 133 11.92 7.22 0.39
C GLY A 133 12.81 8.42 0.10
N PHE A 134 12.84 8.93 -1.13
CA PHE A 134 13.62 10.10 -1.52
C PHE A 134 13.26 11.34 -0.70
N PHE A 135 11.98 11.65 -0.57
CA PHE A 135 11.52 12.76 0.27
C PHE A 135 11.77 12.53 1.76
N GLY A 136 11.66 11.29 2.25
CA GLY A 136 12.05 10.90 3.60
C GLY A 136 13.53 11.15 3.86
N GLY A 137 14.39 10.74 2.93
CA GLY A 137 15.84 10.95 2.99
C GLY A 137 16.26 12.42 2.96
N MET A 138 15.61 13.24 2.11
CA MET A 138 15.80 14.68 2.13
C MET A 138 15.47 15.28 3.50
N THR A 139 14.32 14.86 4.07
CA THR A 139 13.89 15.35 5.39
C THR A 139 14.87 14.94 6.48
N ALA A 140 15.31 13.69 6.51
CA ALA A 140 16.29 13.18 7.46
C ALA A 140 17.62 13.96 7.38
N ALA A 141 18.15 14.12 6.17
CA ALA A 141 19.41 14.81 5.94
C ALA A 141 19.36 16.32 6.23
N SER A 142 18.16 16.93 6.22
CA SER A 142 18.00 18.33 6.63
C SER A 142 18.10 18.55 8.14
N GLN A 143 17.93 17.49 8.95
CA GLN A 143 17.87 17.58 10.41
C GLN A 143 19.00 16.87 11.15
N THR A 144 19.79 16.05 10.46
CA THR A 144 20.94 15.38 11.07
C THR A 144 21.97 16.38 11.58
N LYS A 145 22.63 16.05 12.68
CA LYS A 145 23.73 16.83 13.31
C LYS A 145 25.07 16.09 13.17
N THR A 146 25.02 14.80 12.87
CA THR A 146 26.19 13.93 12.77
C THR A 146 26.54 13.58 11.34
N ASP A 147 25.69 13.98 10.36
CA ASP A 147 25.72 13.53 8.98
C ASP A 147 25.58 12.00 8.81
N ARG A 148 25.13 11.31 9.88
CA ARG A 148 24.92 9.86 9.90
C ARG A 148 23.48 9.49 10.07
N LEU A 149 22.94 8.85 9.04
CA LEU A 149 21.56 8.40 8.96
C LEU A 149 21.52 6.87 8.97
N GLY A 150 20.44 6.29 9.49
CA GLY A 150 20.24 4.86 9.52
C GLY A 150 18.97 4.42 8.82
N ILE A 151 19.01 3.27 8.19
CA ILE A 151 17.81 2.55 7.72
C ILE A 151 17.81 1.17 8.35
N ILE A 152 16.68 0.79 8.93
CA ILE A 152 16.41 -0.58 9.31
C ILE A 152 15.24 -1.05 8.44
N ALA A 153 15.54 -1.82 7.40
CA ALA A 153 14.55 -2.31 6.44
C ALA A 153 14.29 -3.80 6.60
N ALA A 154 13.15 -4.26 6.13
CA ALA A 154 12.86 -5.69 6.12
C ALA A 154 13.72 -6.40 5.07
N PHE A 155 13.76 -5.88 3.83
CA PHE A 155 14.41 -6.53 2.70
C PHE A 155 15.16 -5.56 1.80
N SER A 156 16.21 -6.04 1.14
CA SER A 156 17.06 -5.22 0.26
C SER A 156 16.41 -4.81 -1.07
N TRP A 157 15.28 -5.42 -1.42
CA TRP A 157 14.55 -5.09 -2.65
C TRP A 157 13.53 -3.95 -2.46
N GLN A 158 13.35 -3.42 -1.24
CA GLN A 158 12.44 -2.30 -0.98
C GLN A 158 12.93 -1.03 -1.69
N PRO A 159 12.15 -0.46 -2.64
CA PRO A 159 12.61 0.67 -3.44
C PRO A 159 12.80 1.96 -2.63
N GLU A 160 12.06 2.13 -1.52
CA GLU A 160 12.19 3.26 -0.61
C GLU A 160 13.56 3.33 0.08
N VAL A 161 14.26 2.21 0.23
CA VAL A 161 15.62 2.18 0.79
C VAL A 161 16.58 2.95 -0.11
N GLN A 162 16.60 2.62 -1.40
CA GLN A 162 17.46 3.34 -2.35
C GLN A 162 16.98 4.78 -2.53
N GLY A 163 15.67 5.01 -2.56
CA GLY A 163 15.10 6.35 -2.59
C GLY A 163 15.60 7.22 -1.45
N PHE A 164 15.57 6.70 -0.22
CA PHE A 164 16.05 7.42 0.97
C PHE A 164 17.55 7.77 0.87
N ILE A 165 18.39 6.83 0.44
CA ILE A 165 19.84 7.08 0.24
C ILE A 165 20.05 8.21 -0.74
N ASP A 166 19.36 8.18 -1.88
CA ASP A 166 19.54 9.18 -2.94
C ASP A 166 18.97 10.54 -2.55
N GLY A 167 17.85 10.57 -1.83
CA GLY A 167 17.27 11.79 -1.28
C GLY A 167 18.14 12.43 -0.19
N ALA A 168 18.70 11.61 0.70
CA ALA A 168 19.63 12.10 1.72
C ALA A 168 20.88 12.75 1.09
N ARG A 169 21.49 12.09 0.13
CA ARG A 169 22.66 12.63 -0.60
C ARG A 169 22.34 13.85 -1.47
N TYR A 170 21.14 13.91 -2.00
CA TYR A 170 20.69 15.10 -2.73
C TYR A 170 20.60 16.32 -1.81
N GLN A 171 20.06 16.14 -0.61
CA GLN A 171 19.89 17.21 0.38
C GLN A 171 21.22 17.59 1.07
N ASN A 172 22.05 16.60 1.39
CA ASN A 172 23.33 16.77 2.04
C ASN A 172 24.36 15.78 1.44
N SER A 173 25.31 16.27 0.67
CA SER A 173 26.33 15.45 0.00
C SER A 173 27.28 14.72 0.97
N GLU A 174 27.39 15.20 2.21
CA GLU A 174 28.22 14.59 3.26
C GLU A 174 27.46 13.49 4.03
N ALA A 175 26.14 13.35 3.82
CA ALA A 175 25.34 12.37 4.53
C ALA A 175 25.79 10.93 4.23
N GLU A 176 26.15 10.21 5.29
CA GLU A 176 26.42 8.78 5.29
C GLU A 176 25.15 8.03 5.73
N VAL A 177 24.66 7.11 4.89
CA VAL A 177 23.47 6.30 5.19
C VAL A 177 23.91 4.87 5.46
N LEU A 178 23.71 4.41 6.68
CA LEU A 178 23.96 3.04 7.12
C LEU A 178 22.67 2.22 6.99
N VAL A 179 22.75 1.04 6.37
CA VAL A 179 21.57 0.21 6.11
C VAL A 179 21.74 -1.17 6.73
N ASP A 180 20.76 -1.56 7.54
CA ASP A 180 20.64 -2.89 8.10
C ASP A 180 19.31 -3.54 7.70
N TYR A 181 19.31 -4.86 7.54
CA TYR A 181 18.13 -5.63 7.16
C TYR A 181 17.76 -6.65 8.25
N THR A 182 16.45 -6.73 8.55
CA THR A 182 15.93 -7.70 9.52
C THR A 182 15.63 -9.06 8.89
N GLY A 183 15.35 -9.11 7.58
CA GLY A 183 14.88 -10.28 6.85
C GLY A 183 13.39 -10.60 7.10
N HIS A 184 12.69 -9.78 7.87
CA HIS A 184 11.27 -9.94 8.20
C HIS A 184 10.59 -8.57 8.38
N TRP A 185 9.27 -8.52 8.17
CA TRP A 185 8.50 -7.29 8.37
C TRP A 185 8.25 -6.94 9.84
N ASP A 186 8.27 -7.93 10.75
CA ASP A 186 7.73 -7.87 12.11
C ASP A 186 8.68 -8.31 13.23
N HIS A 187 9.95 -8.62 12.94
CA HIS A 187 10.92 -9.07 13.96
C HIS A 187 11.47 -7.90 14.79
N ALA A 188 10.68 -7.43 15.75
CA ALA A 188 11.04 -6.28 16.60
C ALA A 188 12.33 -6.46 17.40
N GLU A 189 12.60 -7.65 17.94
CA GLU A 189 13.82 -7.91 18.69
C GLU A 189 15.09 -7.73 17.84
N VAL A 190 15.09 -8.28 16.62
CA VAL A 190 16.19 -8.12 15.66
C VAL A 190 16.33 -6.66 15.25
N ALA A 191 15.22 -5.98 14.98
CA ALA A 191 15.24 -4.57 14.59
C ALA A 191 15.81 -3.66 15.68
N LEU A 192 15.48 -3.92 16.96
CA LEU A 192 16.03 -3.19 18.11
C LEU A 192 17.52 -3.47 18.33
N GLU A 193 18.00 -4.70 18.09
CA GLU A 193 19.44 -5.02 18.08
C GLU A 193 20.19 -4.24 16.99
N ARG A 194 19.61 -4.17 15.77
CA ARG A 194 20.19 -3.36 14.67
C ARG A 194 20.21 -1.88 15.01
N LEU A 195 19.15 -1.38 15.66
CA LEU A 195 19.13 0.01 16.13
C LEU A 195 20.26 0.31 17.09
N ASP A 196 20.52 -0.55 18.07
CA ASP A 196 21.65 -0.36 19.00
C ASP A 196 22.98 -0.24 18.25
N GLY A 197 23.22 -1.10 17.26
CA GLY A 197 24.41 -1.05 16.42
C GLY A 197 24.54 0.24 15.58
N LEU A 198 23.43 0.83 15.15
CA LEU A 198 23.43 2.12 14.46
C LEU A 198 23.67 3.29 15.43
N LEU A 199 23.07 3.25 16.61
CA LEU A 199 23.26 4.28 17.65
C LEU A 199 24.70 4.33 18.16
N ASP A 200 25.37 3.17 18.27
CA ASP A 200 26.80 3.07 18.63
C ASP A 200 27.72 3.69 17.54
N GLN A 201 27.20 3.88 16.35
CA GLN A 201 27.89 4.55 15.24
C GLN A 201 27.46 6.02 15.06
N ASP A 202 26.93 6.66 16.09
CA ASP A 202 26.47 8.05 16.09
C ASP A 202 25.36 8.39 15.06
N VAL A 203 24.57 7.42 14.63
CA VAL A 203 23.36 7.67 13.83
C VAL A 203 22.37 8.48 14.66
N ASP A 204 21.84 9.57 14.10
CA ASP A 204 20.92 10.46 14.81
C ASP A 204 19.52 10.59 14.17
N VAL A 205 19.33 10.09 12.96
CA VAL A 205 18.02 9.95 12.32
C VAL A 205 17.88 8.54 11.72
N VAL A 206 16.82 7.83 12.03
CA VAL A 206 16.59 6.46 11.54
C VAL A 206 15.28 6.35 10.79
N TYR A 207 15.29 5.61 9.67
CA TYR A 207 14.12 5.20 8.91
C TYR A 207 13.83 3.71 9.15
N PRO A 208 12.86 3.36 10.00
CA PRO A 208 12.48 1.98 10.29
C PRO A 208 11.48 1.48 9.24
N ALA A 209 12.00 1.04 8.08
CA ALA A 209 11.21 0.60 6.93
C ALA A 209 10.72 -0.85 7.07
N GLY A 210 9.94 -1.10 8.11
CA GLY A 210 9.27 -2.39 8.37
C GLY A 210 8.08 -2.22 9.30
N ASP A 211 7.03 -2.93 9.00
CA ASP A 211 5.69 -2.63 9.48
C ASP A 211 5.46 -3.01 10.95
N GLY A 212 5.98 -4.16 11.40
CA GLY A 212 5.75 -4.66 12.75
C GLY A 212 6.75 -4.17 13.81
N TYR A 213 7.81 -3.41 13.44
CA TYR A 213 8.83 -2.95 14.38
C TYR A 213 9.07 -1.44 14.39
N ASN A 214 8.48 -0.70 13.45
CA ASN A 214 8.67 0.76 13.32
C ASN A 214 8.30 1.49 14.60
N VAL A 215 7.18 1.15 15.23
CA VAL A 215 6.72 1.77 16.50
C VAL A 215 7.75 1.56 17.60
N ALA A 216 8.24 0.33 17.80
CA ALA A 216 9.23 0.02 18.84
C ALA A 216 10.54 0.80 18.63
N ILE A 217 10.98 0.96 17.38
CA ILE A 217 12.17 1.76 17.05
C ILE A 217 11.93 3.23 17.34
N ILE A 218 10.78 3.80 16.93
CA ILE A 218 10.44 5.21 17.18
C ILE A 218 10.42 5.51 18.67
N GLU A 219 9.80 4.65 19.49
CA GLU A 219 9.79 4.83 20.95
C GLU A 219 11.21 4.83 21.55
N LYS A 220 12.08 3.92 21.11
CA LYS A 220 13.47 3.89 21.59
C LYS A 220 14.29 5.11 21.12
N LEU A 221 14.06 5.61 19.91
CA LEU A 221 14.66 6.86 19.41
C LEU A 221 14.20 8.08 20.22
N LYS A 222 12.92 8.11 20.59
CA LYS A 222 12.34 9.15 21.45
C LYS A 222 13.02 9.16 22.82
N GLU A 223 13.22 8.00 23.44
CA GLU A 223 13.93 7.89 24.72
C GLU A 223 15.38 8.37 24.64
N SER A 224 16.04 8.18 23.50
CA SER A 224 17.44 8.59 23.26
C SER A 224 17.60 10.00 22.69
N GLY A 225 16.48 10.74 22.47
CA GLY A 225 16.50 12.08 21.91
C GLY A 225 16.97 12.14 20.45
N ARG A 226 16.74 11.07 19.70
CA ARG A 226 17.06 10.95 18.27
C ARG A 226 15.80 11.12 17.42
N TYR A 227 15.95 11.17 16.10
CA TYR A 227 14.85 11.39 15.18
C TYR A 227 14.48 10.14 14.39
N ALA A 228 13.26 10.11 13.90
CA ALA A 228 12.74 9.06 13.01
C ALA A 228 12.06 9.64 11.77
N ILE A 229 12.07 8.87 10.68
CA ILE A 229 11.11 8.99 9.60
C ILE A 229 10.09 7.85 9.76
N GLY A 230 8.81 8.16 9.88
CA GLY A 230 7.75 7.15 10.03
C GLY A 230 7.53 6.33 8.76
N TYR A 231 6.90 5.15 8.91
CA TYR A 231 6.70 4.17 7.83
C TYR A 231 5.24 3.73 7.71
N VAL A 232 4.73 3.64 6.48
CA VAL A 232 3.38 3.17 6.08
C VAL A 232 2.24 4.07 6.56
N SER A 233 2.30 4.60 7.78
CA SER A 233 1.29 5.49 8.36
C SER A 233 1.92 6.82 8.79
N ASP A 234 1.11 7.86 8.94
CA ASP A 234 1.57 9.05 9.65
C ASP A 234 1.70 8.70 11.14
N GLN A 235 2.93 8.74 11.64
CA GLN A 235 3.31 8.36 12.99
C GLN A 235 3.71 9.57 13.85
N SER A 236 3.29 10.76 13.47
CA SER A 236 3.55 12.00 14.21
C SER A 236 3.03 11.97 15.67
N ASP A 237 1.97 11.22 15.92
CA ASP A 237 1.37 11.01 17.25
C ASP A 237 2.26 10.22 18.22
N LEU A 238 3.21 9.41 17.74
CA LEU A 238 4.21 8.72 18.57
C LEU A 238 5.21 9.71 19.20
N GLY A 239 5.36 10.90 18.60
CA GLY A 239 6.21 11.94 19.15
C GLY A 239 6.47 13.07 18.15
N GLU A 240 5.75 14.18 18.26
CA GLU A 240 5.84 15.33 17.35
C GLU A 240 7.27 15.85 17.13
N SER A 241 8.14 15.75 18.15
CA SER A 241 9.53 16.20 18.06
C SER A 241 10.50 15.09 17.67
N THR A 242 10.06 13.83 17.61
CA THR A 242 10.87 12.67 17.27
C THR A 242 10.65 12.25 15.82
N VAL A 243 9.39 12.15 15.41
CA VAL A 243 9.02 11.80 14.03
C VAL A 243 9.08 13.06 13.18
N LEU A 244 10.08 13.16 12.30
CA LEU A 244 10.28 14.34 11.44
C LEU A 244 9.19 14.48 10.38
N THR A 245 8.78 13.39 9.80
CA THR A 245 7.65 13.16 8.90
C THR A 245 7.50 11.67 8.72
N SER A 246 6.53 11.22 7.95
CA SER A 246 6.31 9.80 7.65
C SER A 246 6.16 9.56 6.16
N THR A 247 6.58 8.38 5.68
CA THR A 247 6.22 7.87 4.35
C THR A 247 4.88 7.14 4.50
N VAL A 248 3.84 7.64 3.82
CA VAL A 248 2.47 7.15 4.02
C VAL A 248 1.96 6.43 2.79
N GLN A 249 1.50 5.20 2.98
CA GLN A 249 0.80 4.40 1.98
C GLN A 249 -0.68 4.33 2.36
N HIS A 250 -1.55 4.90 1.54
CA HIS A 250 -2.99 4.93 1.73
C HIS A 250 -3.62 3.67 1.12
N ALA A 251 -3.40 2.51 1.74
CA ALA A 251 -3.97 1.25 1.27
C ALA A 251 -5.51 1.31 1.22
N ASP A 252 -6.14 2.00 2.18
CA ASP A 252 -7.57 2.27 2.20
C ASP A 252 -8.06 2.96 0.92
N LYS A 253 -7.40 4.04 0.50
CA LYS A 253 -7.73 4.74 -0.75
C LYS A 253 -7.43 3.90 -1.99
N LEU A 254 -6.38 3.06 -1.94
CA LEU A 254 -6.08 2.16 -3.06
C LEU A 254 -7.18 1.13 -3.24
N TYR A 255 -7.76 0.60 -2.16
CA TYR A 255 -8.92 -0.30 -2.23
C TYR A 255 -10.12 0.36 -2.92
N GLU A 256 -10.47 1.58 -2.50
CA GLU A 256 -11.57 2.36 -3.12
C GLU A 256 -11.29 2.65 -4.61
N LEU A 257 -10.04 3.01 -4.96
CA LEU A 257 -9.62 3.25 -6.34
C LEU A 257 -9.76 1.98 -7.20
N ILE A 258 -9.32 0.82 -6.69
CA ILE A 258 -9.42 -0.46 -7.39
C ILE A 258 -10.88 -0.90 -7.56
N ALA A 259 -11.69 -0.76 -6.52
CA ALA A 259 -13.12 -1.04 -6.60
C ALA A 259 -13.84 -0.13 -7.61
N GLY A 260 -13.46 1.16 -7.67
CA GLY A 260 -13.95 2.10 -8.67
C GLY A 260 -13.57 1.70 -10.10
N LYS A 261 -12.31 1.31 -10.33
CA LYS A 261 -11.85 0.80 -11.63
C LYS A 261 -12.58 -0.50 -12.01
N TYR A 262 -12.81 -1.40 -11.04
CA TYR A 262 -13.54 -2.63 -11.27
C TYR A 262 -15.00 -2.36 -11.71
N THR A 263 -15.72 -1.51 -10.98
CA THR A 263 -17.12 -1.15 -11.32
C THR A 263 -17.24 -0.37 -12.62
N ALA A 264 -16.21 0.39 -13.01
CA ALA A 264 -16.15 1.06 -14.30
C ALA A 264 -15.79 0.11 -15.46
N GLY A 265 -15.38 -1.15 -15.17
CA GLY A 265 -14.85 -2.08 -16.18
C GLY A 265 -13.46 -1.68 -16.70
N GLU A 266 -12.71 -0.90 -15.91
CA GLU A 266 -11.39 -0.34 -16.23
C GLU A 266 -10.25 -1.00 -15.45
N LEU A 267 -10.55 -1.97 -14.57
CA LEU A 267 -9.51 -2.68 -13.84
C LEU A 267 -8.77 -3.64 -14.78
N GLU A 268 -7.52 -3.33 -15.04
CA GLU A 268 -6.64 -4.16 -15.86
C GLU A 268 -6.11 -5.34 -15.04
N SER A 269 -5.91 -6.48 -15.72
CA SER A 269 -5.20 -7.64 -15.16
C SER A 269 -3.70 -7.42 -15.25
N GLY A 270 -2.95 -8.10 -14.38
CA GLY A 270 -1.48 -8.00 -14.35
C GLY A 270 -0.98 -7.13 -13.20
N ASN A 271 0.27 -6.67 -13.31
CA ASN A 271 0.93 -5.92 -12.26
C ASN A 271 0.71 -4.43 -12.48
N LEU A 272 0.06 -3.77 -11.53
CA LEU A 272 -0.23 -2.34 -11.55
C LEU A 272 0.57 -1.62 -10.47
N GLU A 273 1.17 -0.51 -10.83
CA GLU A 273 1.96 0.33 -9.93
C GLU A 273 1.24 1.63 -9.63
N PHE A 274 1.31 2.08 -8.39
CA PHE A 274 0.64 3.28 -7.88
C PHE A 274 1.62 4.18 -7.13
N ASP A 275 1.48 5.48 -7.33
CA ASP A 275 2.41 6.47 -6.81
C ASP A 275 1.67 7.68 -6.20
N PHE A 276 2.37 8.76 -5.93
CA PHE A 276 1.82 10.05 -5.47
C PHE A 276 0.75 10.62 -6.40
N GLN A 277 0.90 10.42 -7.72
CA GLN A 277 -0.03 10.89 -8.75
C GLN A 277 -1.42 10.26 -8.62
N ASP A 278 -1.48 9.05 -8.09
CA ASP A 278 -2.72 8.30 -7.85
C ASP A 278 -3.40 8.71 -6.52
N GLY A 279 -2.73 9.54 -5.71
CA GLY A 279 -3.21 9.97 -4.39
C GLY A 279 -3.14 8.91 -3.29
N VAL A 280 -2.43 7.80 -3.55
CA VAL A 280 -2.30 6.65 -2.62
C VAL A 280 -0.96 6.61 -1.89
N ILE A 281 -0.05 7.52 -2.22
CA ILE A 281 1.17 7.77 -1.47
C ILE A 281 1.21 9.25 -1.09
N SER A 282 1.67 9.55 0.12
CA SER A 282 1.95 10.92 0.55
C SER A 282 3.08 10.95 1.58
N MET A 283 3.55 12.16 1.92
CA MET A 283 4.29 12.38 3.15
C MET A 283 3.30 12.71 4.27
N GLY A 284 3.61 12.28 5.49
CA GLY A 284 2.90 12.65 6.70
C GLY A 284 3.16 14.09 7.14
N GLU A 285 2.60 14.48 8.27
CA GLU A 285 2.82 15.79 8.84
C GLU A 285 4.31 16.04 9.15
N PHE A 286 4.77 17.25 8.87
CA PHE A 286 6.13 17.66 9.22
C PHE A 286 6.21 18.11 10.67
N SER A 287 7.18 17.54 11.41
CA SER A 287 7.47 17.91 12.80
C SER A 287 7.61 19.42 12.99
N PRO A 288 7.18 19.97 14.15
CA PRO A 288 7.42 21.36 14.49
C PRO A 288 8.91 21.72 14.61
N VAL A 289 9.82 20.75 14.76
CA VAL A 289 11.27 21.02 14.81
C VAL A 289 11.84 21.36 13.44
N ILE A 290 11.14 21.04 12.35
CA ILE A 290 11.56 21.35 10.99
C ILE A 290 11.24 22.81 10.68
N PRO A 291 12.20 23.59 10.15
CA PRO A 291 11.98 25.00 9.80
C PRO A 291 10.87 25.15 8.73
N ASP A 292 10.01 26.16 8.88
CA ASP A 292 8.90 26.41 7.96
C ASP A 292 9.35 26.63 6.51
N GLY A 293 10.54 27.23 6.31
CA GLY A 293 11.14 27.38 4.98
C GLY A 293 11.37 26.04 4.29
N PHE A 294 11.91 25.06 5.03
CA PHE A 294 12.13 23.71 4.51
C PHE A 294 10.80 22.97 4.27
N LYS A 295 9.83 23.09 5.17
CA LYS A 295 8.48 22.50 4.93
C LYS A 295 7.85 23.04 3.64
N SER A 296 7.98 24.35 3.42
CA SER A 296 7.46 24.99 2.20
C SER A 296 8.17 24.49 0.94
N GLU A 297 9.50 24.33 0.99
CA GLU A 297 10.30 23.77 -0.11
C GLU A 297 9.90 22.32 -0.41
N MET A 298 9.79 21.47 0.63
CA MET A 298 9.38 20.09 0.48
C MET A 298 7.98 19.96 -0.16
N ASN A 299 7.02 20.77 0.30
CA ASN A 299 5.67 20.76 -0.30
C ASN A 299 5.69 21.18 -1.78
N GLN A 300 6.57 22.11 -2.18
CA GLN A 300 6.75 22.48 -3.58
C GLN A 300 7.38 21.33 -4.40
N HIS A 301 8.37 20.64 -3.84
CA HIS A 301 8.99 19.47 -4.49
C HIS A 301 8.00 18.31 -4.66
N ILE A 302 7.24 18.00 -3.62
CA ILE A 302 6.21 16.94 -3.68
C ILE A 302 5.16 17.31 -4.72
N LYS A 303 4.66 18.57 -4.71
CA LYS A 303 3.70 19.02 -5.72
C LYS A 303 4.28 18.92 -7.13
N ALA A 304 5.50 19.36 -7.35
CA ALA A 304 6.16 19.27 -8.66
C ALA A 304 6.31 17.80 -9.12
N TYR A 305 6.60 16.89 -8.18
CA TYR A 305 6.66 15.46 -8.47
C TYR A 305 5.28 14.91 -8.88
N VAL A 306 4.23 15.25 -8.15
CA VAL A 306 2.84 14.88 -8.51
C VAL A 306 2.48 15.37 -9.91
N ASP A 307 2.85 16.61 -10.24
CA ASP A 307 2.52 17.25 -11.53
C ASP A 307 3.36 16.69 -12.71
N THR A 308 4.58 16.21 -12.48
CA THR A 308 5.55 15.93 -13.54
C THR A 308 6.16 14.53 -13.55
N GLY A 309 6.05 13.76 -12.46
CA GLY A 309 6.75 12.49 -12.25
C GLY A 309 8.27 12.64 -12.01
N LYS A 310 8.79 13.89 -11.90
CA LYS A 310 10.22 14.14 -11.73
C LYS A 310 10.54 14.57 -10.30
N LEU A 311 11.55 13.90 -9.75
CA LEU A 311 12.12 14.21 -8.45
C LEU A 311 12.88 15.57 -8.48
N PRO A 312 13.21 16.16 -7.32
CA PRO A 312 13.95 17.43 -7.23
C PRO A 312 15.28 17.46 -7.99
N ASN A 313 15.92 16.31 -8.18
CA ASN A 313 17.14 16.14 -8.97
C ASN A 313 16.88 16.15 -10.50
N GLY A 314 15.63 16.32 -10.95
CA GLY A 314 15.19 16.35 -12.34
C GLY A 314 15.03 14.97 -13.00
N LYS A 315 15.21 13.87 -12.26
CA LYS A 315 15.09 12.50 -12.76
C LYS A 315 13.74 11.90 -12.40
N GLU A 316 13.27 10.97 -13.19
CA GLU A 316 12.20 10.05 -12.80
C GLU A 316 12.75 8.97 -11.84
N PRO A 317 11.94 8.42 -10.92
CA PRO A 317 12.32 7.24 -10.16
C PRO A 317 12.79 6.11 -11.09
N PRO A 318 13.76 5.28 -10.67
CA PRO A 318 14.09 4.07 -11.42
C PRO A 318 12.88 3.12 -11.44
N LEU A 319 12.78 2.36 -12.55
CA LEU A 319 11.77 1.30 -12.72
C LEU A 319 12.04 0.15 -11.76
#